data_2b00408ed8ae3f48c70b911e24809aec
#
_entry.id   2b00408ed8ae3f48c70b911e24809aec
#
_cell.length_a   1.000
_cell.length_b   1.000
_cell.length_c   1.000
_cell.angle_alpha   90.00
_cell.angle_beta   90.00
_cell.angle_gamma   90.00
#
_symmetry.space_group_name_H-M   'P 1'
#
loop_
_entity.id
_entity.type
_entity.pdbx_description
1 polymer ?
#
loop_
_entity_poly.entity_id
_entity_poly.type
_entity_poly.pdbx_seq_one_letter_code
_entity_poly.pdbx_strand_id
1 'polypeptide(L)'
;FLAATLDNKSYDSQEIDIPQSGKEKNVLFVDNHDSFVHILASYVRETGAKVVTLRSGFPYSMLDEIAPDLLFISPGPGYPEEQNVPQLVGEALNRKIPIFGVCLGHQGIAEYFGGELHTLEHPVHGKSSKIFHNEKSFFKGLPNPFNAGRYHSLYVDQHTLPECFDITAKTEDGVIMGIQHKTLSV
;
A
#
# COMPACT_ATOMS: atom_id res chain seq x y z
N PHE A 1 7.03 -15.44 0.93
CA PHE A 1 6.65 -16.77 0.39
C PHE A 1 7.43 -17.10 -0.88
N LEU A 2 7.38 -16.30 -1.93
CA LEU A 2 8.10 -16.52 -3.20
C LEU A 2 9.65 -16.55 -3.02
N ALA A 3 10.23 -15.72 -2.17
CA ALA A 3 11.67 -15.70 -1.94
C ALA A 3 12.18 -16.98 -1.23
N ALA A 4 11.39 -17.55 -0.35
CA ALA A 4 11.79 -18.76 0.39
C ALA A 4 11.70 -20.04 -0.46
N THR A 5 10.84 -20.06 -1.48
CA THR A 5 10.73 -21.19 -2.41
C THR A 5 11.98 -21.32 -3.32
N LEU A 6 12.71 -20.22 -3.52
CA LEU A 6 13.93 -20.21 -4.34
C LEU A 6 15.18 -20.73 -3.57
N ASP A 7 15.14 -20.74 -2.24
CA ASP A 7 16.29 -21.13 -1.40
C ASP A 7 16.31 -22.62 -0.99
N ASN A 8 15.39 -23.44 -1.50
CA ASN A 8 15.30 -24.89 -1.18
C ASN A 8 15.28 -25.20 0.35
N LYS A 9 14.88 -24.24 1.19
CA LYS A 9 14.66 -24.47 2.61
C LYS A 9 13.33 -25.17 2.79
N SER A 10 13.34 -26.39 3.35
CA SER A 10 12.15 -27.07 3.79
C SER A 10 11.35 -26.14 4.72
N TYR A 11 10.15 -25.75 4.30
CA TYR A 11 9.21 -25.08 5.19
C TYR A 11 8.77 -26.10 6.24
N ASP A 12 9.23 -25.91 7.44
CA ASP A 12 8.53 -26.46 8.59
C ASP A 12 7.18 -25.73 8.62
N SER A 13 6.10 -26.45 8.46
CA SER A 13 4.73 -25.94 8.45
C SER A 13 4.31 -25.54 9.87
N GLN A 14 5.02 -24.57 10.45
CA GLN A 14 4.48 -23.86 11.60
C GLN A 14 3.28 -23.07 11.09
N GLU A 15 2.10 -23.42 11.53
CA GLU A 15 0.90 -22.61 11.33
C GLU A 15 1.24 -21.20 11.82
N ILE A 16 1.39 -20.27 10.89
CA ILE A 16 1.56 -18.85 11.24
C ILE A 16 0.22 -18.41 11.79
N ASP A 17 0.12 -18.23 13.08
CA ASP A 17 -1.07 -17.66 13.72
C ASP A 17 -1.19 -16.19 13.29
N ILE A 18 -2.06 -15.96 12.30
CA ILE A 18 -2.33 -14.62 11.78
C ILE A 18 -3.32 -13.95 12.74
N PRO A 19 -2.92 -12.84 13.39
CA PRO A 19 -3.81 -12.12 14.28
C PRO A 19 -5.12 -11.72 13.58
N GLN A 20 -6.26 -12.04 14.18
CA GLN A 20 -7.60 -11.76 13.64
C GLN A 20 -8.01 -10.28 13.87
N SER A 21 -7.08 -9.36 13.61
CA SER A 21 -7.26 -7.91 13.83
C SER A 21 -8.32 -7.28 12.92
N GLY A 22 -8.62 -7.93 11.79
CA GLY A 22 -9.66 -7.51 10.84
C GLY A 22 -11.05 -8.07 11.14
N LYS A 23 -11.24 -8.86 12.20
CA LYS A 23 -12.55 -9.42 12.54
C LYS A 23 -13.58 -8.31 12.72
N GLU A 24 -14.76 -8.50 12.11
CA GLU A 24 -15.87 -7.52 12.07
C GLU A 24 -15.57 -6.21 11.33
N LYS A 25 -14.41 -6.12 10.63
CA LYS A 25 -14.06 -4.97 9.80
C LYS A 25 -14.44 -5.19 8.35
N ASN A 26 -14.95 -4.13 7.71
CA ASN A 26 -15.21 -4.09 6.29
C ASN A 26 -14.08 -3.34 5.60
N VAL A 27 -13.38 -3.99 4.67
CA VAL A 27 -12.33 -3.37 3.86
C VAL A 27 -12.82 -3.24 2.43
N LEU A 28 -12.85 -2.02 1.92
CA LEU A 28 -13.05 -1.78 0.50
C LEU A 28 -11.69 -1.82 -0.20
N PHE A 29 -11.49 -2.80 -1.04
CA PHE A 29 -10.28 -3.01 -1.82
C PHE A 29 -10.50 -2.47 -3.24
N VAL A 30 -9.73 -1.46 -3.64
CA VAL A 30 -9.82 -0.85 -4.97
C VAL A 30 -8.84 -1.53 -5.90
N ASP A 31 -9.35 -2.12 -6.97
CA ASP A 31 -8.59 -2.77 -8.02
C ASP A 31 -8.24 -1.77 -9.14
N ASN A 32 -6.99 -1.34 -9.20
CA ASN A 32 -6.45 -0.48 -10.23
C ASN A 32 -5.85 -1.28 -11.41
N HIS A 33 -6.50 -2.35 -11.82
CA HIS A 33 -6.07 -3.21 -12.94
C HIS A 33 -4.73 -3.93 -12.72
N ASP A 34 -4.46 -4.30 -11.46
CA ASP A 34 -3.23 -5.00 -11.09
C ASP A 34 -3.45 -6.51 -10.93
N SER A 35 -2.46 -7.30 -11.37
CA SER A 35 -2.53 -8.76 -11.28
C SER A 35 -2.42 -9.32 -9.85
N PHE A 36 -1.88 -8.55 -8.90
CA PHE A 36 -1.71 -8.96 -7.50
C PHE A 36 -2.92 -8.63 -6.61
N VAL A 37 -3.95 -7.96 -7.13
CA VAL A 37 -5.13 -7.54 -6.38
C VAL A 37 -5.75 -8.68 -5.57
N HIS A 38 -5.98 -9.83 -6.21
CA HIS A 38 -6.62 -10.96 -5.54
C HIS A 38 -5.75 -11.56 -4.43
N ILE A 39 -4.42 -11.59 -4.62
CA ILE A 39 -3.47 -12.07 -3.62
C ILE A 39 -3.46 -11.13 -2.42
N LEU A 40 -3.34 -9.82 -2.66
CA LEU A 40 -3.36 -8.82 -1.58
C LEU A 40 -4.69 -8.83 -0.83
N ALA A 41 -5.81 -8.91 -1.55
CA ALA A 41 -7.13 -9.02 -0.94
C ALA A 41 -7.27 -10.31 -0.10
N SER A 42 -6.64 -11.42 -0.50
CA SER A 42 -6.61 -12.65 0.29
C SER A 42 -5.84 -12.47 1.59
N TYR A 43 -4.68 -11.82 1.59
CA TYR A 43 -3.93 -11.51 2.81
C TYR A 43 -4.75 -10.66 3.78
N VAL A 44 -5.52 -9.70 3.25
CA VAL A 44 -6.41 -8.90 4.11
C VAL A 44 -7.54 -9.78 4.70
N ARG A 45 -8.11 -10.71 3.92
CA ARG A 45 -9.13 -11.65 4.42
C ARG A 45 -8.59 -12.60 5.51
N GLU A 46 -7.33 -13.00 5.42
CA GLU A 46 -6.67 -13.85 6.43
C GLU A 46 -6.65 -13.20 7.81
N THR A 47 -6.71 -11.86 7.90
CA THR A 47 -6.87 -11.14 9.17
C THR A 47 -8.28 -11.21 9.77
N GLY A 48 -9.21 -11.89 9.12
CA GLY A 48 -10.62 -11.98 9.51
C GLY A 48 -11.51 -10.87 8.94
N ALA A 49 -10.97 -9.96 8.14
CA ALA A 49 -11.74 -8.87 7.55
C ALA A 49 -12.69 -9.34 6.43
N LYS A 50 -13.84 -8.69 6.32
CA LYS A 50 -14.69 -8.77 5.13
C LYS A 50 -14.12 -7.85 4.07
N VAL A 51 -13.82 -8.38 2.89
CA VAL A 51 -13.23 -7.61 1.79
C VAL A 51 -14.19 -7.56 0.62
N VAL A 52 -14.62 -6.35 0.27
CA VAL A 52 -15.32 -6.03 -0.97
C VAL A 52 -14.29 -5.47 -1.95
N THR A 53 -14.23 -5.99 -3.17
CA THR A 53 -13.33 -5.52 -4.21
C THR A 53 -14.13 -4.82 -5.29
N LEU A 54 -13.79 -3.56 -5.58
CA LEU A 54 -14.36 -2.79 -6.68
C LEU A 54 -13.25 -2.34 -7.63
N ARG A 55 -13.56 -2.32 -8.92
CA ARG A 55 -12.68 -1.77 -9.95
C ARG A 55 -12.61 -0.25 -9.81
N SER A 56 -11.43 0.36 -10.03
CA SER A 56 -11.28 1.82 -10.10
C SER A 56 -12.32 2.45 -11.04
N GLY A 57 -12.77 3.67 -10.70
CA GLY A 57 -13.86 4.34 -11.44
C GLY A 57 -15.28 3.97 -10.98
N PHE A 58 -15.43 3.24 -9.88
CA PHE A 58 -16.75 3.01 -9.27
C PHE A 58 -17.37 4.35 -8.77
N PRO A 59 -18.72 4.46 -8.74
CA PRO A 59 -19.40 5.64 -8.21
C PRO A 59 -19.05 5.85 -6.73
N TYR A 60 -18.65 7.07 -6.34
CA TYR A 60 -18.24 7.35 -4.95
C TYR A 60 -19.38 7.20 -3.91
N SER A 61 -20.64 7.16 -4.35
CA SER A 61 -21.76 6.78 -3.47
C SER A 61 -21.59 5.38 -2.86
N MET A 62 -20.84 4.49 -3.52
CA MET A 62 -20.52 3.18 -2.97
C MET A 62 -19.72 3.24 -1.67
N LEU A 63 -18.96 4.33 -1.43
CA LEU A 63 -18.28 4.55 -0.15
C LEU A 63 -19.29 4.71 1.00
N ASP A 64 -20.42 5.35 0.74
CA ASP A 64 -21.50 5.54 1.71
C ASP A 64 -22.31 4.26 1.90
N GLU A 65 -22.54 3.51 0.82
CA GLU A 65 -23.31 2.24 0.85
C GLU A 65 -22.54 1.13 1.56
N ILE A 66 -21.24 1.00 1.29
CA ILE A 66 -20.36 -0.03 1.89
C ILE A 66 -19.94 0.38 3.30
N ALA A 67 -19.79 1.69 3.56
CA ALA A 67 -19.31 2.27 4.80
C ALA A 67 -18.06 1.51 5.33
N PRO A 68 -16.94 1.46 4.57
CA PRO A 68 -15.80 0.65 4.93
C PRO A 68 -15.04 1.23 6.14
N ASP A 69 -14.50 0.34 6.97
CA ASP A 69 -13.57 0.70 8.05
C ASP A 69 -12.17 1.04 7.52
N LEU A 70 -11.84 0.61 6.29
CA LEU A 70 -10.58 0.89 5.61
C LEU A 70 -10.79 0.87 4.10
N LEU A 71 -10.25 1.88 3.43
CA LEU A 71 -10.06 1.89 1.98
C LEU A 71 -8.65 1.41 1.67
N PHE A 72 -8.52 0.28 0.97
CA PHE A 72 -7.25 -0.24 0.49
C PHE A 72 -7.12 0.04 -1.00
N ILE A 73 -6.12 0.83 -1.39
CA ILE A 73 -5.86 1.21 -2.78
C ILE A 73 -4.71 0.36 -3.32
N SER A 74 -5.00 -0.48 -4.31
CA SER A 74 -4.06 -1.46 -4.86
C SER A 74 -2.92 -0.82 -5.67
N PRO A 75 -1.87 -1.59 -5.96
CA PRO A 75 -0.99 -1.31 -7.10
C PRO A 75 -1.80 -1.15 -8.39
N GLY A 76 -1.17 -0.60 -9.41
CA GLY A 76 -1.76 -0.46 -10.74
C GLY A 76 -0.75 0.04 -11.76
N PRO A 77 -1.05 -0.07 -13.06
CA PRO A 77 -0.23 0.48 -14.13
C PRO A 77 -0.47 1.98 -14.30
N GLY A 78 0.48 2.66 -14.94
CA GLY A 78 0.37 4.07 -15.31
C GLY A 78 0.59 5.01 -14.14
N TYR A 79 -0.06 6.16 -14.21
CA TYR A 79 -0.01 7.20 -13.18
C TYR A 79 -1.27 7.17 -12.31
N PRO A 80 -1.19 7.57 -11.03
CA PRO A 80 -2.35 7.56 -10.13
C PRO A 80 -3.53 8.39 -10.62
N GLU A 81 -3.27 9.51 -11.32
CA GLU A 81 -4.32 10.36 -11.91
C GLU A 81 -5.15 9.62 -12.95
N GLU A 82 -4.53 8.72 -13.74
CA GLU A 82 -5.24 7.93 -14.77
C GLU A 82 -6.27 6.98 -14.17
N GLN A 83 -6.08 6.60 -12.91
CA GLN A 83 -6.98 5.74 -12.14
C GLN A 83 -7.86 6.54 -11.15
N ASN A 84 -7.84 7.87 -11.22
CA ASN A 84 -8.54 8.79 -10.31
C ASN A 84 -8.19 8.57 -8.83
N VAL A 85 -6.98 8.09 -8.51
CA VAL A 85 -6.57 7.80 -7.13
C VAL A 85 -6.56 9.06 -6.26
N PRO A 86 -6.01 10.22 -6.68
CA PRO A 86 -6.07 11.44 -5.87
C PRO A 86 -7.50 11.86 -5.53
N GLN A 87 -8.43 11.78 -6.47
CA GLN A 87 -9.84 12.12 -6.24
C GLN A 87 -10.47 11.15 -5.24
N LEU A 88 -10.19 9.86 -5.36
CA LEU A 88 -10.68 8.83 -4.44
C LEU A 88 -10.15 9.06 -3.01
N VAL A 89 -8.89 9.46 -2.86
CA VAL A 89 -8.29 9.84 -1.57
C VAL A 89 -9.08 11.00 -0.94
N GLY A 90 -9.39 12.05 -1.71
CA GLY A 90 -10.20 13.17 -1.26
C GLY A 90 -11.60 12.76 -0.79
N GLU A 91 -12.26 11.90 -1.56
CA GLU A 91 -13.59 11.38 -1.23
C GLU A 91 -13.60 10.54 0.05
N ALA A 92 -12.56 9.73 0.26
CA ALA A 92 -12.40 8.94 1.47
C ALA A 92 -12.12 9.82 2.71
N LEU A 93 -11.25 10.83 2.57
CA LEU A 93 -10.94 11.77 3.65
C LEU A 93 -12.17 12.60 4.08
N ASN A 94 -12.98 13.05 3.13
CA ASN A 94 -14.24 13.76 3.41
C ASN A 94 -15.20 12.91 4.26
N ARG A 95 -15.14 11.59 4.10
CA ARG A 95 -15.95 10.61 4.88
C ARG A 95 -15.23 10.09 6.12
N LYS A 96 -14.01 10.56 6.39
CA LYS A 96 -13.14 10.08 7.48
C LYS A 96 -12.86 8.58 7.41
N ILE A 97 -12.81 8.02 6.21
CA ILE A 97 -12.45 6.62 5.99
C ILE A 97 -10.92 6.53 6.04
N PRO A 98 -10.34 5.67 6.89
CA PRO A 98 -8.92 5.37 6.89
C PRO A 98 -8.46 4.84 5.53
N ILE A 99 -7.24 5.20 5.10
CA ILE A 99 -6.71 4.85 3.78
C ILE A 99 -5.38 4.10 3.93
N PHE A 100 -5.21 3.04 3.16
CA PHE A 100 -3.94 2.36 2.97
C PHE A 100 -3.66 2.17 1.48
N GLY A 101 -2.55 2.70 1.00
CA GLY A 101 -2.16 2.62 -0.41
C GLY A 101 -0.89 1.79 -0.63
N VAL A 102 -0.89 0.96 -1.65
CA VAL A 102 0.28 0.18 -2.08
C VAL A 102 0.68 0.58 -3.49
N CYS A 103 1.97 0.86 -3.71
CA CYS A 103 2.55 1.24 -5.00
C CYS A 103 1.80 2.45 -5.61
N LEU A 104 0.95 2.23 -6.62
CA LEU A 104 0.12 3.28 -7.22
C LEU A 104 -0.75 4.00 -6.17
N GLY A 105 -1.32 3.26 -5.21
CA GLY A 105 -2.10 3.83 -4.11
C GLY A 105 -1.27 4.73 -3.20
N HIS A 106 -0.05 4.32 -2.83
CA HIS A 106 0.90 5.13 -2.07
C HIS A 106 1.30 6.40 -2.83
N GLN A 107 1.56 6.29 -4.13
CA GLN A 107 1.90 7.41 -5.00
C GLN A 107 0.75 8.42 -5.10
N GLY A 108 -0.48 7.95 -5.32
CA GLY A 108 -1.65 8.82 -5.42
C GLY A 108 -2.03 9.50 -4.09
N ILE A 109 -1.73 8.87 -2.96
CA ILE A 109 -1.81 9.54 -1.65
C ILE A 109 -0.83 10.72 -1.60
N ALA A 110 0.44 10.51 -1.97
CA ALA A 110 1.43 11.58 -1.97
C ALA A 110 1.02 12.73 -2.90
N GLU A 111 0.56 12.43 -4.12
CA GLU A 111 0.08 13.44 -5.10
C GLU A 111 -1.12 14.22 -4.58
N TYR A 112 -2.10 13.57 -3.95
CA TYR A 112 -3.27 14.27 -3.38
C TYR A 112 -2.87 15.38 -2.41
N PHE A 113 -1.82 15.17 -1.63
CA PHE A 113 -1.30 16.16 -0.68
C PHE A 113 -0.27 17.13 -1.29
N GLY A 114 0.04 17.02 -2.57
CA GLY A 114 0.93 17.93 -3.30
C GLY A 114 2.38 17.46 -3.44
N GLY A 115 2.66 16.19 -3.15
CA GLY A 115 3.94 15.56 -3.49
C GLY A 115 4.05 15.28 -4.98
N GLU A 116 5.25 15.29 -5.52
CA GLU A 116 5.52 15.01 -6.93
C GLU A 116 6.07 13.59 -7.13
N LEU A 117 5.75 13.01 -8.28
CA LEU A 117 6.28 11.70 -8.69
C LEU A 117 7.35 11.88 -9.76
N HIS A 118 8.42 11.11 -9.61
CA HIS A 118 9.48 11.04 -10.61
C HIS A 118 9.68 9.60 -11.09
N THR A 119 10.27 9.48 -12.26
CA THR A 119 10.61 8.17 -12.84
C THR A 119 12.04 7.80 -12.44
N LEU A 120 12.24 6.55 -12.00
CA LEU A 120 13.57 6.01 -11.76
C LEU A 120 14.34 5.94 -13.10
N GLU A 121 15.60 6.34 -13.09
CA GLU A 121 16.48 6.21 -14.25
C GLU A 121 16.53 4.74 -14.76
N HIS A 122 16.52 3.81 -13.81
CA HIS A 122 16.44 2.38 -14.08
C HIS A 122 15.23 1.78 -13.37
N PRO A 123 14.13 1.44 -14.10
CA PRO A 123 12.98 0.76 -13.52
C PRO A 123 13.38 -0.53 -12.81
N VAL A 124 12.76 -0.77 -11.65
CA VAL A 124 13.04 -1.97 -10.85
C VAL A 124 11.85 -2.93 -10.96
N HIS A 125 12.09 -4.09 -11.59
CA HIS A 125 11.07 -5.14 -11.73
C HIS A 125 11.62 -6.48 -11.26
N GLY A 126 11.00 -7.06 -10.23
CA GLY A 126 11.34 -8.37 -9.70
C GLY A 126 12.69 -8.45 -8.98
N LYS A 127 13.31 -7.31 -8.65
CA LYS A 127 14.56 -7.28 -7.90
C LYS A 127 14.29 -7.06 -6.42
N SER A 128 15.01 -7.80 -5.59
CA SER A 128 15.00 -7.60 -4.14
C SER A 128 15.82 -6.37 -3.76
N SER A 129 15.32 -5.58 -2.84
CA SER A 129 16.03 -4.44 -2.24
C SER A 129 15.89 -4.47 -0.72
N LYS A 130 16.91 -3.99 -0.01
CA LYS A 130 16.86 -3.77 1.42
C LYS A 130 16.01 -2.55 1.73
N ILE A 131 15.04 -2.73 2.61
CA ILE A 131 14.13 -1.67 3.08
C ILE A 131 14.48 -1.37 4.54
N PHE A 132 14.88 -0.14 4.78
CA PHE A 132 15.14 0.41 6.11
C PHE A 132 13.89 1.16 6.56
N HIS A 133 13.46 0.96 7.80
CA HIS A 133 12.23 1.55 8.32
C HIS A 133 12.39 2.09 9.75
N ASN A 134 11.42 2.88 10.19
CA ASN A 134 11.45 3.55 11.50
C ASN A 134 10.95 2.67 12.67
N GLU A 135 10.66 1.39 12.44
CA GLU A 135 10.16 0.41 13.43
C GLU A 135 8.81 0.79 14.08
N LYS A 136 8.09 1.76 13.48
CA LYS A 136 6.80 2.24 13.99
C LYS A 136 5.64 1.74 13.13
N SER A 137 4.41 1.92 13.64
CA SER A 137 3.18 1.60 12.92
C SER A 137 3.20 0.16 12.38
N PHE A 138 2.89 -0.04 11.10
CA PHE A 138 2.85 -1.36 10.47
C PHE A 138 4.23 -2.01 10.23
N PHE A 139 5.33 -1.29 10.48
CA PHE A 139 6.68 -1.87 10.48
C PHE A 139 7.14 -2.40 11.84
N LYS A 140 6.33 -2.22 12.89
CA LYS A 140 6.67 -2.67 14.24
C LYS A 140 6.84 -4.20 14.28
N GLY A 141 8.00 -4.65 14.75
CA GLY A 141 8.32 -6.07 14.89
C GLY A 141 8.86 -6.74 13.62
N LEU A 142 8.97 -6.02 12.50
CA LEU A 142 9.66 -6.52 11.32
C LEU A 142 11.18 -6.39 11.48
N PRO A 143 11.98 -7.29 10.85
CA PRO A 143 13.43 -7.10 10.77
C PRO A 143 13.79 -5.77 10.13
N ASN A 144 14.83 -5.09 10.60
CA ASN A 144 15.31 -3.83 10.04
C ASN A 144 16.81 -3.90 9.72
N PRO A 145 17.22 -3.92 8.45
CA PRO A 145 16.37 -3.90 7.26
C PRO A 145 15.73 -5.27 6.95
N PHE A 146 14.65 -5.26 6.16
CA PHE A 146 14.11 -6.46 5.53
C PHE A 146 14.24 -6.39 3.99
N ASN A 147 14.16 -7.53 3.32
CA ASN A 147 14.18 -7.60 1.87
C ASN A 147 12.78 -7.58 1.30
N ALA A 148 12.53 -6.70 0.32
CA ALA A 148 11.28 -6.65 -0.42
C ALA A 148 11.50 -6.70 -1.94
N GLY A 149 10.63 -7.39 -2.66
CA GLY A 149 10.58 -7.34 -4.12
C GLY A 149 10.05 -5.99 -4.58
N ARG A 150 10.74 -5.34 -5.51
CA ARG A 150 10.33 -4.07 -6.10
C ARG A 150 9.79 -4.27 -7.51
N TYR A 151 8.67 -3.59 -7.79
CA TYR A 151 7.98 -3.63 -9.09
C TYR A 151 7.45 -2.23 -9.42
N HIS A 152 8.33 -1.22 -9.48
CA HIS A 152 7.91 0.13 -9.79
C HIS A 152 8.95 0.88 -10.62
N SER A 153 8.47 1.83 -11.42
CA SER A 153 9.27 2.81 -12.14
C SER A 153 9.09 4.22 -11.59
N LEU A 154 7.94 4.51 -10.99
CA LEU A 154 7.65 5.80 -10.36
C LEU A 154 8.01 5.76 -8.87
N TYR A 155 8.43 6.90 -8.34
CA TYR A 155 8.67 7.09 -6.92
C TYR A 155 8.25 8.51 -6.47
N VAL A 156 7.96 8.66 -5.18
CA VAL A 156 7.64 9.96 -4.57
C VAL A 156 8.94 10.72 -4.34
N ASP A 157 9.03 11.95 -4.85
CA ASP A 157 10.18 12.81 -4.61
C ASP A 157 10.22 13.27 -3.14
N GLN A 158 11.36 13.00 -2.50
CA GLN A 158 11.57 13.39 -1.11
C GLN A 158 11.53 14.91 -0.89
N HIS A 159 11.97 15.70 -1.89
CA HIS A 159 12.08 17.15 -1.77
C HIS A 159 10.73 17.86 -1.89
N THR A 160 9.75 17.21 -2.50
CA THR A 160 8.39 17.73 -2.66
C THR A 160 7.39 17.10 -1.70
N LEU A 161 7.80 16.05 -0.95
CA LEU A 161 6.91 15.40 0.01
C LEU A 161 6.46 16.41 1.08
N PRO A 162 5.14 16.65 1.25
CA PRO A 162 4.65 17.62 2.22
C PRO A 162 5.04 17.28 3.67
N GLU A 163 5.24 18.33 4.47
CA GLU A 163 5.64 18.20 5.88
C GLU A 163 4.61 17.46 6.76
N CYS A 164 3.38 17.29 6.29
CA CYS A 164 2.37 16.51 7.00
C CYS A 164 2.65 15.00 7.02
N PHE A 165 3.65 14.52 6.25
CA PHE A 165 4.06 13.13 6.24
C PHE A 165 5.35 12.88 7.02
N ASP A 166 5.39 11.75 7.69
CA ASP A 166 6.62 11.10 8.11
C ASP A 166 7.02 10.05 7.06
N ILE A 167 8.30 10.04 6.69
CA ILE A 167 8.86 8.96 5.89
C ILE A 167 9.12 7.78 6.82
N THR A 168 8.41 6.69 6.58
CA THR A 168 8.45 5.50 7.45
C THR A 168 9.39 4.41 6.94
N ALA A 169 9.67 4.39 5.65
CA ALA A 169 10.61 3.43 5.04
C ALA A 169 11.30 4.00 3.80
N LYS A 170 12.55 3.56 3.57
CA LYS A 170 13.38 3.88 2.40
C LYS A 170 14.22 2.68 1.98
N THR A 171 14.60 2.68 0.71
CA THR A 171 15.70 1.84 0.22
C THR A 171 17.07 2.39 0.62
N GLU A 172 18.12 1.60 0.42
CA GLU A 172 19.51 2.02 0.65
C GLU A 172 19.94 3.21 -0.22
N ASP A 173 19.40 3.30 -1.45
CA ASP A 173 19.59 4.42 -2.38
C ASP A 173 18.64 5.61 -2.14
N GLY A 174 17.91 5.59 -1.03
CA GLY A 174 17.12 6.72 -0.53
C GLY A 174 15.72 6.85 -1.13
N VAL A 175 15.27 5.94 -1.98
CA VAL A 175 13.90 5.96 -2.53
C VAL A 175 12.89 5.73 -1.42
N ILE A 176 11.87 6.59 -1.34
CA ILE A 176 10.78 6.46 -0.38
C ILE A 176 9.95 5.21 -0.69
N MET A 177 9.81 4.35 0.33
CA MET A 177 9.04 3.10 0.25
C MET A 177 7.84 3.08 1.20
N GLY A 178 7.74 4.05 2.09
CA GLY A 178 6.61 4.20 2.98
C GLY A 178 6.52 5.62 3.53
N ILE A 179 5.31 6.12 3.59
CA ILE A 179 4.94 7.39 4.24
C ILE A 179 3.76 7.15 5.18
N GLN A 180 3.61 8.01 6.15
CA GLN A 180 2.46 8.04 7.04
C GLN A 180 2.09 9.47 7.35
N HIS A 181 0.83 9.82 7.21
CA HIS A 181 0.34 11.14 7.60
C HIS A 181 0.37 11.28 9.12
N LYS A 182 0.84 12.42 9.63
CA LYS A 182 1.10 12.64 11.07
C LYS A 182 -0.17 12.65 11.93
N THR A 183 -1.31 13.01 11.35
CA THR A 183 -2.57 13.21 12.09
C THR A 183 -3.78 12.48 11.50
N LEU A 184 -3.76 12.15 10.21
CA LEU A 184 -4.83 11.41 9.55
C LEU A 184 -4.47 9.92 9.47
N SER A 185 -5.48 9.07 9.39
CA SER A 185 -5.31 7.62 9.20
C SER A 185 -5.01 7.30 7.73
N VAL A 186 -3.85 7.76 7.26
CA VAL A 186 -3.36 7.57 5.89
C VAL A 186 -1.88 7.19 5.92
#